data_4d6d8013085a283ea596e729c025e15e
#
_entry.id   4d6d8013085a283ea596e729c025e15e
#
_cell.length_a   1.000
_cell.length_b   1.000
_cell.length_c   1.000
_cell.angle_alpha   90.00
_cell.angle_beta   90.00
_cell.angle_gamma   90.00
#
_symmetry.space_group_name_H-M   'P 1'
#
loop_
_entity.id
_entity.type
_entity.pdbx_description
1 polymer ?
#
loop_
_entity_poly.entity_id
_entity_poly.type
_entity_poly.pdbx_seq_one_letter_code
_entity_poly.pdbx_strand_id
1 'polypeptide(L)'
;PKFAAHGHLSRRGAGYAWAFIHGNWSLANGRPDRRWCGVDAELPLLWKLGCYADYTFPSAPDPCQPNQVNKLYWPTGDLARRRSYDAGEPARLGVAYDDRLLMITGPLALVKKGRGLRIENGALTGDDPPTAARVDSWIAQGIHVAGRPDWVFVKVHTHGALEKAAASLLGA
;
A
#
# COMPACT_ATOMS: atom_id res chain seq x y z
N PRO A 1 -15.92 12.76 -9.65
CA PRO A 1 -16.28 14.09 -10.12
C PRO A 1 -15.96 15.19 -9.13
N LYS A 2 -16.38 15.12 -7.83
CA LYS A 2 -16.14 16.21 -6.86
C LYS A 2 -14.65 16.49 -6.62
N PHE A 3 -13.83 15.48 -6.30
CA PHE A 3 -12.40 15.68 -6.07
C PHE A 3 -11.66 16.24 -7.29
N ALA A 4 -12.05 15.80 -8.49
CA ALA A 4 -11.51 16.33 -9.73
C ALA A 4 -11.85 17.80 -9.94
N ALA A 5 -13.11 18.19 -9.67
CA ALA A 5 -13.58 19.56 -9.81
C ALA A 5 -12.87 20.54 -8.85
N HIS A 6 -12.43 20.05 -7.68
CA HIS A 6 -11.72 20.86 -6.69
C HIS A 6 -10.19 20.74 -6.79
N GLY A 7 -9.64 20.13 -7.86
CA GLY A 7 -8.20 20.06 -8.08
C GLY A 7 -7.44 19.10 -7.18
N HIS A 8 -8.13 18.18 -6.48
CA HIS A 8 -7.51 17.22 -5.56
C HIS A 8 -6.94 15.97 -6.26
N LEU A 9 -7.11 15.83 -7.57
CA LEU A 9 -6.57 14.72 -8.34
C LEU A 9 -5.56 15.22 -9.36
N SER A 10 -4.43 14.52 -9.46
CA SER A 10 -3.44 14.79 -10.51
C SER A 10 -4.00 14.44 -11.88
N ARG A 11 -3.62 15.20 -12.91
CA ARG A 11 -3.96 14.88 -14.29
C ARG A 11 -2.94 13.90 -14.89
N ARG A 12 -3.44 12.92 -15.63
CA ARG A 12 -2.63 12.00 -16.42
C ARG A 12 -3.21 11.93 -17.83
N GLY A 13 -2.56 12.59 -18.78
CA GLY A 13 -3.13 12.79 -20.12
C GLY A 13 -4.47 13.55 -20.03
N ALA A 14 -5.50 13.03 -20.70
CA ALA A 14 -6.86 13.59 -20.68
C ALA A 14 -7.66 13.21 -19.42
N GLY A 15 -7.16 12.26 -18.60
CA GLY A 15 -7.84 11.75 -17.41
C GLY A 15 -7.24 12.22 -16.09
N TYR A 16 -7.73 11.63 -15.01
CA TYR A 16 -7.20 11.81 -13.67
C TYR A 16 -6.49 10.54 -13.21
N ALA A 17 -5.39 10.71 -12.46
CA ALA A 17 -4.69 9.63 -11.79
C ALA A 17 -4.87 9.75 -10.27
N TRP A 18 -5.13 8.63 -9.62
CA TRP A 18 -5.29 8.54 -8.18
C TRP A 18 -4.86 7.16 -7.69
N ALA A 19 -4.48 7.09 -6.44
CA ALA A 19 -4.12 5.87 -5.76
C ALA A 19 -5.19 5.47 -4.75
N PHE A 20 -5.20 4.22 -4.34
CA PHE A 20 -6.23 3.65 -3.49
C PHE A 20 -5.67 3.05 -2.21
N ILE A 21 -6.46 3.13 -1.16
CA ILE A 21 -6.28 2.39 0.09
C ILE A 21 -7.65 1.85 0.48
N HIS A 22 -7.79 0.52 0.54
CA HIS A 22 -9.04 -0.10 0.97
C HIS A 22 -9.14 -0.09 2.50
N GLY A 23 -10.25 0.43 3.01
CA GLY A 23 -10.58 0.35 4.43
C GLY A 23 -10.64 -1.10 4.92
N ASN A 24 -10.22 -1.34 6.17
CA ASN A 24 -10.16 -2.68 6.77
C ASN A 24 -9.35 -3.72 5.95
N TRP A 25 -8.44 -3.27 5.09
CA TRP A 25 -7.58 -4.09 4.23
C TRP A 25 -8.31 -5.10 3.34
N SER A 26 -9.60 -4.89 3.08
CA SER A 26 -10.48 -5.90 2.43
C SER A 26 -10.39 -5.92 0.91
N LEU A 27 -9.36 -5.33 0.32
CA LEU A 27 -9.15 -5.25 -1.13
C LEU A 27 -9.43 -6.58 -1.83
N ALA A 28 -10.09 -6.52 -2.99
CA ALA A 28 -10.46 -7.68 -3.81
C ALA A 28 -11.05 -8.82 -2.98
N ASN A 29 -11.97 -8.46 -2.08
CA ASN A 29 -12.68 -9.39 -1.20
C ASN A 29 -11.74 -10.31 -0.40
N GLY A 30 -10.61 -9.74 0.07
CA GLY A 30 -9.47 -10.46 0.64
C GLY A 30 -9.78 -11.22 1.94
N ARG A 31 -10.74 -10.74 2.74
CA ARG A 31 -11.09 -11.37 4.00
C ARG A 31 -11.72 -12.76 3.79
N PRO A 32 -11.37 -13.75 4.63
CA PRO A 32 -11.98 -15.09 4.57
C PRO A 32 -13.50 -15.09 4.70
N ASP A 33 -14.03 -14.18 5.53
CA ASP A 33 -15.46 -14.00 5.80
C ASP A 33 -16.17 -13.13 4.75
N ARG A 34 -15.45 -12.61 3.74
CA ARG A 34 -15.92 -11.74 2.65
C ARG A 34 -16.60 -10.45 3.12
N ARG A 35 -16.32 -9.99 4.33
CA ARG A 35 -16.88 -8.74 4.86
C ARG A 35 -16.16 -7.53 4.29
N TRP A 36 -16.89 -6.43 4.19
CA TRP A 36 -16.45 -5.04 3.92
C TRP A 36 -16.04 -4.72 2.49
N CYS A 37 -15.93 -5.69 1.59
CA CYS A 37 -15.71 -5.44 0.16
C CYS A 37 -16.84 -6.03 -0.68
N GLY A 38 -16.93 -7.36 -0.76
CA GLY A 38 -17.94 -8.06 -1.55
C GLY A 38 -17.67 -8.07 -3.06
N VAL A 39 -16.53 -7.53 -3.52
CA VAL A 39 -16.18 -7.41 -4.94
C VAL A 39 -14.89 -8.16 -5.22
N ASP A 40 -14.98 -9.32 -5.87
CA ASP A 40 -13.80 -10.12 -6.22
C ASP A 40 -12.94 -9.41 -7.29
N ALA A 41 -13.58 -8.82 -8.31
CA ALA A 41 -12.95 -8.14 -9.43
C ALA A 41 -12.60 -6.66 -9.12
N GLU A 42 -12.22 -6.32 -7.90
CA GLU A 42 -12.00 -4.92 -7.52
C GLU A 42 -10.79 -4.29 -8.21
N LEU A 43 -9.68 -5.02 -8.37
CA LEU A 43 -8.47 -4.49 -9.03
C LEU A 43 -8.74 -3.99 -10.46
N PRO A 44 -9.35 -4.79 -11.36
CA PRO A 44 -9.69 -4.28 -12.70
C PRO A 44 -10.74 -3.18 -12.69
N LEU A 45 -11.65 -3.13 -11.72
CA LEU A 45 -12.60 -2.02 -11.58
C LEU A 45 -11.89 -0.73 -11.20
N LEU A 46 -11.00 -0.76 -10.22
CA LEU A 46 -10.19 0.39 -9.81
C LEU A 46 -9.35 0.92 -10.99
N TRP A 47 -8.70 0.03 -11.73
CA TRP A 47 -7.94 0.40 -12.93
C TRP A 47 -8.81 1.13 -13.97
N LYS A 48 -9.97 0.58 -14.31
CA LYS A 48 -10.91 1.19 -15.26
C LYS A 48 -11.39 2.58 -14.82
N LEU A 49 -11.38 2.86 -13.52
CA LEU A 49 -11.74 4.15 -12.96
C LEU A 49 -10.56 5.14 -12.87
N GLY A 50 -9.37 4.76 -13.36
CA GLY A 50 -8.17 5.61 -13.38
C GLY A 50 -7.27 5.48 -12.15
N CYS A 51 -7.51 4.49 -11.28
CA CYS A 51 -6.59 4.17 -10.20
C CYS A 51 -5.31 3.55 -10.78
N TYR A 52 -4.15 4.12 -10.50
CA TYR A 52 -2.88 3.62 -11.02
C TYR A 52 -2.09 2.77 -10.01
N ALA A 53 -2.37 2.90 -8.71
CA ALA A 53 -1.66 2.17 -7.67
C ALA A 53 -2.53 1.91 -6.45
N ASP A 54 -2.27 0.80 -5.78
CA ASP A 54 -2.86 0.45 -4.48
C ASP A 54 -1.81 0.51 -3.36
N TYR A 55 -2.19 1.10 -2.23
CA TYR A 55 -1.37 1.27 -1.05
C TYR A 55 -1.98 0.59 0.19
N THR A 56 -2.94 -0.31 0.00
CA THR A 56 -3.69 -0.94 1.10
C THR A 56 -2.78 -1.68 2.09
N PHE A 57 -1.74 -2.34 1.58
CA PHE A 57 -0.91 -3.22 2.40
C PHE A 57 0.41 -2.56 2.85
N PRO A 58 0.98 -2.99 3.99
CA PRO A 58 0.78 -4.25 4.71
C PRO A 58 -0.42 -4.23 5.66
N SER A 59 -0.92 -5.41 6.00
CA SER A 59 -2.02 -5.60 6.94
C SER A 59 -1.74 -6.64 8.03
N ALA A 60 -0.56 -7.29 8.03
CA ALA A 60 -0.24 -8.32 9.01
C ALA A 60 -0.41 -7.83 10.46
N PRO A 61 -0.99 -8.66 11.34
CA PRO A 61 -1.31 -10.08 11.16
C PRO A 61 -2.71 -10.39 10.57
N ASP A 62 -3.40 -9.41 9.98
CA ASP A 62 -4.73 -9.61 9.39
C ASP A 62 -4.67 -10.63 8.23
N PRO A 63 -5.68 -11.51 8.08
CA PRO A 63 -5.71 -12.53 7.03
C PRO A 63 -5.78 -11.97 5.60
N CYS A 64 -6.03 -10.66 5.43
CA CYS A 64 -5.94 -10.00 4.12
C CYS A 64 -4.50 -9.82 3.63
N GLN A 65 -3.49 -9.97 4.50
CA GLN A 65 -2.09 -9.78 4.13
C GLN A 65 -1.75 -10.57 2.86
N PRO A 66 -1.20 -9.90 1.81
CA PRO A 66 -0.80 -10.58 0.59
C PRO A 66 0.42 -11.47 0.78
N ASN A 67 0.55 -12.47 -0.09
CA ASN A 67 1.76 -13.29 -0.19
C ASN A 67 2.97 -12.49 -0.71
N GLN A 68 2.73 -11.35 -1.37
CA GLN A 68 3.76 -10.42 -1.82
C GLN A 68 4.08 -9.43 -0.71
N VAL A 69 5.19 -9.62 -0.01
CA VAL A 69 5.64 -8.78 1.11
C VAL A 69 6.81 -7.91 0.68
N ASN A 70 6.81 -6.64 1.10
CA ASN A 70 7.89 -5.68 0.86
C ASN A 70 8.25 -5.56 -0.63
N LYS A 71 7.25 -5.34 -1.48
CA LYS A 71 7.43 -5.29 -2.93
C LYS A 71 6.64 -4.17 -3.58
N LEU A 72 7.20 -3.69 -4.69
CA LEU A 72 6.50 -3.01 -5.76
C LEU A 72 6.28 -4.05 -6.86
N TYR A 73 5.03 -4.34 -7.23
CA TYR A 73 4.75 -5.41 -8.18
C TYR A 73 3.46 -5.19 -8.97
N TRP A 74 3.38 -5.83 -10.11
CA TRP A 74 2.20 -5.88 -10.94
C TRP A 74 1.47 -7.21 -10.70
N PRO A 75 0.20 -7.21 -10.31
CA PRO A 75 -0.58 -8.43 -10.15
C PRO A 75 -0.64 -9.22 -11.45
N THR A 76 -0.62 -10.56 -11.33
CA THR A 76 -0.64 -11.47 -12.49
C THR A 76 -1.75 -12.51 -12.36
N GLY A 77 -2.04 -13.21 -13.48
CA GLY A 77 -3.10 -14.21 -13.56
C GLY A 77 -4.49 -13.59 -13.72
N ASP A 78 -5.51 -14.26 -13.23
CA ASP A 78 -6.90 -13.78 -13.30
C ASP A 78 -7.13 -12.66 -12.28
N LEU A 79 -7.13 -11.43 -12.74
CA LEU A 79 -7.32 -10.24 -11.91
C LEU A 79 -8.76 -10.05 -11.45
N ALA A 80 -9.72 -10.78 -12.02
CA ALA A 80 -11.12 -10.69 -11.61
C ALA A 80 -11.48 -11.60 -10.43
N ARG A 81 -10.56 -12.49 -10.04
CA ARG A 81 -10.79 -13.38 -8.91
C ARG A 81 -10.49 -12.71 -7.57
N ARG A 82 -11.09 -13.26 -6.52
CA ARG A 82 -10.79 -12.90 -5.14
C ARG A 82 -9.28 -12.99 -4.85
N ARG A 83 -8.75 -12.02 -4.06
CA ARG A 83 -7.32 -11.94 -3.68
C ARG A 83 -6.37 -11.96 -4.89
N SER A 84 -6.78 -11.37 -5.98
CA SER A 84 -5.94 -11.31 -7.20
C SER A 84 -4.60 -10.57 -7.00
N TYR A 85 -4.41 -9.96 -5.84
CA TYR A 85 -3.17 -9.33 -5.42
C TYR A 85 -2.13 -10.32 -4.84
N ASP A 86 -2.45 -11.59 -4.62
CA ASP A 86 -1.53 -12.55 -4.01
C ASP A 86 -0.44 -13.05 -4.96
N ALA A 87 -0.64 -12.94 -6.26
CA ALA A 87 0.33 -13.27 -7.28
C ALA A 87 0.75 -12.03 -8.05
N GLY A 88 2.03 -11.93 -8.38
CA GLY A 88 2.52 -10.78 -9.14
C GLY A 88 4.00 -10.88 -9.47
N GLU A 89 4.42 -10.08 -10.44
CA GLU A 89 5.82 -9.94 -10.84
C GLU A 89 6.39 -8.60 -10.37
N PRO A 90 7.66 -8.54 -9.95
CA PRO A 90 8.28 -7.31 -9.47
C PRO A 90 8.22 -6.21 -10.52
N ALA A 91 7.91 -4.99 -10.09
CA ALA A 91 8.03 -3.81 -10.93
C ALA A 91 9.50 -3.65 -11.38
N ARG A 92 9.69 -3.39 -12.67
CA ARG A 92 11.01 -3.24 -13.31
C ARG A 92 11.12 -1.88 -13.99
N LEU A 93 12.33 -1.36 -14.04
CA LEU A 93 12.60 -0.13 -14.77
C LEU A 93 12.23 -0.30 -16.26
N GLY A 94 11.51 0.68 -16.78
CA GLY A 94 11.07 0.68 -18.18
C GLY A 94 9.89 -0.23 -18.52
N VAL A 95 9.34 -0.95 -17.53
CA VAL A 95 8.17 -1.81 -17.72
C VAL A 95 6.97 -1.19 -17.01
N ALA A 96 5.90 -0.96 -17.79
CA ALA A 96 4.61 -0.53 -17.27
C ALA A 96 3.50 -1.31 -17.98
N TYR A 97 2.40 -1.51 -17.27
CA TYR A 97 1.22 -2.17 -17.79
C TYR A 97 0.08 -1.16 -17.90
N ASP A 98 -0.72 -1.30 -18.93
CA ASP A 98 -1.88 -0.46 -19.23
C ASP A 98 -3.23 -1.14 -18.96
N ASP A 99 -3.20 -2.29 -18.31
CA ASP A 99 -4.37 -3.11 -17.97
C ASP A 99 -4.51 -3.39 -16.46
N ARG A 100 -3.56 -2.95 -15.64
CA ARG A 100 -3.53 -3.23 -14.20
C ARG A 100 -2.88 -2.13 -13.38
N LEU A 101 -3.27 -2.03 -12.12
CA LEU A 101 -2.65 -1.08 -11.18
C LEU A 101 -1.41 -1.66 -10.52
N LEU A 102 -0.50 -0.77 -10.09
CA LEU A 102 0.70 -1.14 -9.35
C LEU A 102 0.34 -1.41 -7.89
N MET A 103 0.78 -2.56 -7.36
CA MET A 103 0.69 -2.86 -5.93
C MET A 103 1.94 -2.38 -5.21
N ILE A 104 1.75 -1.64 -4.12
CA ILE A 104 2.83 -1.10 -3.28
C ILE A 104 2.63 -1.63 -1.86
N THR A 105 3.38 -2.68 -1.51
CA THR A 105 3.27 -3.36 -0.23
C THR A 105 4.50 -3.13 0.64
N GLY A 106 4.29 -3.02 1.95
CA GLY A 106 5.36 -2.76 2.91
C GLY A 106 5.48 -1.28 3.30
N PRO A 107 6.43 -0.93 4.19
CA PRO A 107 7.32 -1.89 4.87
C PRO A 107 6.58 -2.80 5.84
N LEU A 108 7.05 -4.02 5.97
CA LEU A 108 6.62 -4.98 6.98
C LEU A 108 7.85 -5.69 7.55
N ALA A 109 8.10 -5.53 8.83
CA ALA A 109 9.27 -6.09 9.49
C ALA A 109 8.91 -6.67 10.87
N LEU A 110 9.77 -7.57 11.36
CA LEU A 110 9.77 -7.98 12.76
C LEU A 110 10.92 -7.25 13.47
N VAL A 111 10.58 -6.44 14.45
CA VAL A 111 11.56 -5.66 15.22
C VAL A 111 11.51 -6.04 16.69
N LYS A 112 12.64 -5.91 17.38
CA LYS A 112 12.69 -6.10 18.84
C LYS A 112 11.92 -4.98 19.56
N LYS A 113 11.10 -5.37 20.53
CA LYS A 113 10.45 -4.45 21.47
C LYS A 113 10.58 -5.01 22.89
N GLY A 114 11.50 -4.48 23.67
CA GLY A 114 11.84 -5.01 24.98
C GLY A 114 12.36 -6.45 24.88
N ARG A 115 11.71 -7.40 25.57
CA ARG A 115 12.03 -8.84 25.51
C ARG A 115 11.30 -9.61 24.41
N GLY A 116 10.45 -8.94 23.62
CA GLY A 116 9.62 -9.56 22.59
C GLY A 116 9.90 -9.05 21.18
N LEU A 117 9.03 -9.47 20.27
CA LEU A 117 9.00 -9.01 18.87
C LEU A 117 7.71 -8.22 18.62
N ARG A 118 7.79 -7.23 17.76
CA ARG A 118 6.67 -6.45 17.26
C ARG A 118 6.67 -6.48 15.72
N ILE A 119 5.47 -6.50 15.14
CA ILE A 119 5.30 -6.20 13.72
C ILE A 119 5.42 -4.69 13.53
N GLU A 120 6.35 -4.28 12.68
CA GLU A 120 6.53 -2.91 12.23
C GLU A 120 5.99 -2.79 10.80
N ASN A 121 5.09 -1.83 10.57
CA ASN A 121 4.35 -1.71 9.29
C ASN A 121 4.30 -0.28 8.74
N GLY A 122 5.12 0.63 9.24
CA GLY A 122 5.14 2.01 8.80
C GLY A 122 3.96 2.87 9.28
N ALA A 123 3.16 2.39 10.23
CA ALA A 123 2.11 3.21 10.83
C ALA A 123 2.71 4.31 11.69
N LEU A 124 2.21 5.53 11.52
CA LEU A 124 2.57 6.70 12.33
C LEU A 124 1.38 7.11 13.19
N THR A 125 1.62 7.19 14.50
CA THR A 125 0.63 7.66 15.47
C THR A 125 1.31 8.58 16.49
N GLY A 126 0.52 9.34 17.26
CA GLY A 126 1.07 10.17 18.35
C GLY A 126 1.80 9.36 19.42
N ASP A 127 1.43 8.11 19.62
CA ASP A 127 2.06 7.22 20.61
C ASP A 127 3.19 6.36 19.99
N ASP A 128 3.37 6.38 18.66
CA ASP A 128 4.40 5.64 17.94
C ASP A 128 4.98 6.49 16.78
N PRO A 129 5.74 7.55 17.10
CA PRO A 129 6.28 8.49 16.12
C PRO A 129 7.41 7.86 15.28
N PRO A 130 7.81 8.50 14.17
CA PRO A 130 8.92 8.03 13.33
C PRO A 130 10.26 8.28 14.01
N THR A 131 10.75 7.31 14.78
CA THR A 131 12.10 7.35 15.34
C THR A 131 13.14 6.89 14.33
N ALA A 132 14.41 7.29 14.48
CA ALA A 132 15.50 6.84 13.63
C ALA A 132 15.55 5.31 13.49
N ALA A 133 15.44 4.58 14.61
CA ALA A 133 15.43 3.12 14.60
C ALA A 133 14.27 2.52 13.79
N ARG A 134 13.09 3.17 13.79
CA ARG A 134 11.97 2.74 12.95
C ARG A 134 12.25 2.99 11.48
N VAL A 135 12.75 4.18 11.15
CA VAL A 135 13.13 4.55 9.76
C VAL A 135 14.19 3.59 9.24
N ASP A 136 15.24 3.30 10.02
CA ASP A 136 16.28 2.34 9.65
C ASP A 136 15.70 0.94 9.38
N SER A 137 14.74 0.50 10.20
CA SER A 137 14.08 -0.79 10.01
C SER A 137 13.24 -0.84 8.73
N TRP A 138 12.62 0.28 8.32
CA TRP A 138 11.88 0.37 7.07
C TRP A 138 12.81 0.37 5.86
N ILE A 139 13.90 1.12 5.90
CA ILE A 139 14.91 1.17 4.85
C ILE A 139 15.56 -0.22 4.66
N ALA A 140 15.81 -0.92 5.76
CA ALA A 140 16.40 -2.26 5.74
C ALA A 140 15.53 -3.31 5.02
N GLN A 141 14.24 -3.04 4.77
CA GLN A 141 13.40 -3.93 3.95
C GLN A 141 13.75 -3.87 2.46
N GLY A 142 14.51 -2.88 2.02
CA GLY A 142 15.06 -2.81 0.67
C GLY A 142 14.01 -2.82 -0.44
N ILE A 143 12.83 -2.22 -0.21
CA ILE A 143 11.75 -2.18 -1.20
C ILE A 143 12.20 -1.32 -2.38
N HIS A 144 12.34 -1.90 -3.56
CA HIS A 144 12.86 -1.20 -4.73
C HIS A 144 12.23 -1.69 -6.03
N VAL A 145 12.43 -0.92 -7.11
CA VAL A 145 12.12 -1.34 -8.48
C VAL A 145 13.28 -2.18 -9.00
N ALA A 146 12.99 -3.34 -9.59
CA ALA A 146 14.02 -4.21 -10.15
C ALA A 146 14.83 -3.47 -11.23
N GLY A 147 16.17 -3.50 -11.11
CA GLY A 147 17.10 -2.71 -11.88
C GLY A 147 17.53 -1.38 -11.24
N ARG A 148 16.93 -0.98 -10.10
CA ARG A 148 17.28 0.21 -9.33
C ARG A 148 17.28 -0.07 -7.82
N PRO A 149 18.20 -0.94 -7.34
CA PRO A 149 18.29 -1.29 -5.92
C PRO A 149 18.71 -0.09 -5.04
N ASP A 150 19.27 0.94 -5.64
CA ASP A 150 19.60 2.23 -5.02
C ASP A 150 18.37 3.10 -4.72
N TRP A 151 17.23 2.81 -5.32
CA TRP A 151 15.95 3.49 -5.05
C TRP A 151 15.14 2.73 -4.01
N VAL A 152 15.39 2.99 -2.75
CA VAL A 152 14.63 2.37 -1.66
C VAL A 152 13.38 3.20 -1.37
N PHE A 153 12.23 2.55 -1.43
CA PHE A 153 10.93 3.16 -1.16
C PHE A 153 10.45 2.81 0.25
N VAL A 154 10.05 3.82 0.98
CA VAL A 154 9.43 3.66 2.30
C VAL A 154 8.04 4.28 2.25
N LYS A 155 7.01 3.46 2.40
CA LYS A 155 5.64 3.93 2.53
C LYS A 155 5.28 4.01 4.02
N VAL A 156 4.82 5.16 4.44
CA VAL A 156 4.25 5.35 5.78
C VAL A 156 2.77 5.69 5.68
N HIS A 157 2.02 5.46 6.74
CA HIS A 157 0.61 5.79 6.78
C HIS A 157 0.19 6.26 8.17
N THR A 158 -0.88 7.03 8.22
CA THR A 158 -1.53 7.47 9.46
C THR A 158 -3.06 7.37 9.31
N HIS A 159 -3.75 7.23 10.43
CA HIS A 159 -5.20 7.21 10.45
C HIS A 159 -5.75 8.62 10.59
N GLY A 160 -6.12 9.21 9.45
CA GLY A 160 -6.86 10.46 9.38
C GLY A 160 -6.19 11.66 10.06
N ALA A 161 -6.93 12.73 10.15
CA ALA A 161 -6.52 13.96 10.83
C ALA A 161 -6.80 13.87 12.34
N LEU A 162 -6.23 12.89 13.01
CA LEU A 162 -6.24 12.83 14.46
C LEU A 162 -5.25 13.86 15.00
N GLU A 163 -5.66 14.67 15.97
CA GLU A 163 -4.84 15.73 16.55
C GLU A 163 -3.49 15.20 17.06
N LYS A 164 -3.47 14.07 17.77
CA LYS A 164 -2.24 13.41 18.20
C LYS A 164 -1.31 12.99 17.04
N ALA A 165 -1.88 12.55 15.93
CA ALA A 165 -1.08 12.16 14.77
C ALA A 165 -0.52 13.38 14.05
N ALA A 166 -1.30 14.45 13.93
CA ALA A 166 -0.87 15.73 13.36
C ALA A 166 0.27 16.34 14.18
N ALA A 167 0.15 16.42 15.51
CA ALA A 167 1.19 16.91 16.40
C ALA A 167 2.50 16.11 16.26
N SER A 168 2.41 14.77 16.19
CA SER A 168 3.57 13.90 16.01
C SER A 168 4.27 14.07 14.64
N LEU A 169 3.51 14.37 13.59
CA LEU A 169 4.05 14.52 12.23
C LEU A 169 4.55 15.92 11.94
N LEU A 170 3.93 16.93 12.52
CA LEU A 170 4.21 18.34 12.24
C LEU A 170 5.11 19.00 13.28
N GLY A 171 5.46 18.29 14.36
CA GLY A 171 6.35 18.80 15.40
C GLY A 171 5.73 19.91 16.25
N ALA A 172 4.40 19.92 16.38
CA ALA A 172 3.65 20.91 17.17
C ALA A 172 3.45 20.45 18.62
#